data_b19eb16e6fff00da2b92053e7701eea4
#
_entry.id   b19eb16e6fff00da2b92053e7701eea4
#
_cell.length_a   1.000
_cell.length_b   1.000
_cell.length_c   1.000
_cell.angle_alpha   90.00
_cell.angle_beta   90.00
_cell.angle_gamma   90.00
#
_symmetry.space_group_name_H-M   'P 1'
#
loop_
_entity.id
_entity.type
_entity.pdbx_description
1 polymer ?
#
loop_
_entity_poly.entity_id
_entity_poly.type
_entity_poly.pdbx_seq_one_letter_code
_entity_poly.pdbx_strand_id
1 'polypeptide(L)'
;MILVVFAMGVAAFTIAIKFFSDAQDEWAAARIGTEGLKARQLALAGFQAGLAALKNTPEEYLFQSGLALNPPDLQVSEECSRCFVKYSIQPEDGKLNVNYLVRPGDDMPDGTYRNIFQRLFAQFGISLDAVDSLIDWIDENNNTEGQGAEASYYENLKPPVTIKNSLIFSVSEMALVKGLSRAILYDSKAPPDWQKQQRELA
;
A
#
# COMPACT_ATOMS: atom_id res chain seq x y z
N MET A 1 -13.30 -56.38 32.13
CA MET A 1 -11.83 -56.26 31.83
C MET A 1 -11.58 -55.78 30.42
N ILE A 2 -12.02 -56.47 29.36
CA ILE A 2 -11.74 -56.10 27.94
C ILE A 2 -12.22 -54.72 27.56
N LEU A 3 -13.41 -54.29 27.96
CA LEU A 3 -13.97 -52.93 27.70
C LEU A 3 -13.13 -51.79 28.31
N VAL A 4 -12.59 -52.01 29.49
CA VAL A 4 -11.73 -51.00 30.18
C VAL A 4 -10.41 -50.85 29.43
N VAL A 5 -9.79 -51.96 29.03
CA VAL A 5 -8.53 -51.93 28.27
C VAL A 5 -8.74 -51.26 26.92
N PHE A 6 -9.84 -51.54 26.25
CA PHE A 6 -10.20 -50.90 24.98
C PHE A 6 -10.42 -49.40 25.16
N ALA A 7 -11.16 -48.95 26.19
CA ALA A 7 -11.37 -47.55 26.47
C ALA A 7 -10.07 -46.80 26.79
N MET A 8 -9.17 -47.42 27.55
CA MET A 8 -7.84 -46.87 27.81
C MET A 8 -6.99 -46.75 26.54
N GLY A 9 -7.07 -47.75 25.65
CA GLY A 9 -6.38 -47.70 24.36
C GLY A 9 -6.88 -46.56 23.46
N VAL A 10 -8.20 -46.37 23.38
CA VAL A 10 -8.79 -45.23 22.62
C VAL A 10 -8.38 -43.90 23.22
N ALA A 11 -8.41 -43.76 24.57
CA ALA A 11 -7.99 -42.53 25.23
C ALA A 11 -6.51 -42.22 24.97
N ALA A 12 -5.62 -43.20 25.08
CA ALA A 12 -4.21 -43.04 24.80
C ALA A 12 -3.96 -42.63 23.34
N PHE A 13 -4.69 -43.26 22.41
CA PHE A 13 -4.59 -42.95 20.96
C PHE A 13 -5.06 -41.50 20.66
N THR A 14 -6.15 -41.04 21.24
CA THR A 14 -6.64 -39.67 21.06
C THR A 14 -5.67 -38.64 21.64
N ILE A 15 -5.06 -38.93 22.80
CA ILE A 15 -4.02 -38.07 23.37
C ILE A 15 -2.79 -37.99 22.45
N ALA A 16 -2.36 -39.12 21.92
CA ALA A 16 -1.23 -39.19 20.99
C ALA A 16 -1.48 -38.40 19.70
N ILE A 17 -2.67 -38.51 19.11
CA ILE A 17 -3.07 -37.74 17.91
C ILE A 17 -3.05 -36.25 18.22
N LYS A 18 -3.63 -35.84 19.36
CA LYS A 18 -3.65 -34.43 19.76
C LYS A 18 -2.24 -33.87 19.96
N PHE A 19 -1.40 -34.59 20.67
CA PHE A 19 0.00 -34.20 20.87
C PHE A 19 0.76 -34.06 19.53
N PHE A 20 0.53 -34.97 18.60
CA PHE A 20 1.15 -34.91 17.27
C PHE A 20 0.65 -33.71 16.46
N SER A 21 -0.65 -33.41 16.52
CA SER A 21 -1.23 -32.22 15.89
C SER A 21 -0.66 -30.93 16.47
N ASP A 22 -0.63 -30.80 17.79
CA ASP A 22 -0.10 -29.62 18.48
C ASP A 22 1.40 -29.41 18.14
N ALA A 23 2.18 -30.50 18.09
CA ALA A 23 3.58 -30.42 17.67
C ALA A 23 3.77 -29.99 16.21
N GLN A 24 2.89 -30.41 15.30
CA GLN A 24 2.92 -29.94 13.90
C GLN A 24 2.61 -28.46 13.78
N ASP A 25 1.65 -27.95 14.57
CA ASP A 25 1.27 -26.54 14.57
C ASP A 25 2.40 -25.67 15.12
N GLU A 26 3.08 -26.09 16.20
CA GLU A 26 4.27 -25.41 16.72
C GLU A 26 5.41 -25.40 15.71
N TRP A 27 5.66 -26.49 15.02
CA TRP A 27 6.67 -26.58 13.95
C TRP A 27 6.34 -25.65 12.79
N ALA A 28 5.08 -25.57 12.38
CA ALA A 28 4.63 -24.67 11.32
C ALA A 28 4.81 -23.20 11.74
N ALA A 29 4.44 -22.84 12.97
CA ALA A 29 4.61 -21.50 13.51
C ALA A 29 6.10 -21.08 13.60
N ALA A 30 6.96 -21.98 14.10
CA ALA A 30 8.40 -21.74 14.18
C ALA A 30 9.03 -21.55 12.79
N ARG A 31 8.60 -22.34 11.81
CA ARG A 31 9.05 -22.22 10.42
C ARG A 31 8.64 -20.88 9.80
N ILE A 32 7.38 -20.46 9.98
CA ILE A 32 6.90 -19.15 9.50
C ILE A 32 7.73 -18.02 10.12
N GLY A 33 8.02 -18.09 11.42
CA GLY A 33 8.84 -17.11 12.11
C GLY A 33 10.26 -17.03 11.53
N THR A 34 10.91 -18.15 11.29
CA THR A 34 12.27 -18.19 10.72
C THR A 34 12.32 -17.71 9.27
N GLU A 35 11.33 -18.09 8.44
CA GLU A 35 11.25 -17.60 7.06
C GLU A 35 10.97 -16.09 7.01
N GLY A 36 10.16 -15.57 7.93
CA GLY A 36 9.90 -14.14 8.06
C GLY A 36 11.17 -13.34 8.41
N LEU A 37 12.00 -13.86 9.32
CA LEU A 37 13.28 -13.24 9.67
C LEU A 37 14.26 -13.26 8.49
N LYS A 38 14.35 -14.37 7.77
CA LYS A 38 15.17 -14.46 6.55
C LYS A 38 14.71 -13.46 5.49
N ALA A 39 13.42 -13.38 5.22
CA ALA A 39 12.86 -12.43 4.26
C ALA A 39 13.19 -10.98 4.63
N ARG A 40 13.12 -10.62 5.91
CA ARG A 40 13.50 -9.29 6.40
C ARG A 40 14.98 -9.01 6.20
N GLN A 41 15.86 -9.97 6.49
CA GLN A 41 17.31 -9.81 6.26
C GLN A 41 17.63 -9.66 4.78
N LEU A 42 16.96 -10.43 3.90
CA LEU A 42 17.10 -10.31 2.46
C LEU A 42 16.64 -8.94 1.96
N ALA A 43 15.52 -8.42 2.47
CA ALA A 43 15.04 -7.09 2.13
C ALA A 43 16.03 -5.99 2.53
N LEU A 44 16.64 -6.10 3.72
CA LEU A 44 17.69 -5.18 4.16
C LEU A 44 18.94 -5.27 3.29
N ALA A 45 19.35 -6.48 2.88
CA ALA A 45 20.48 -6.65 1.96
C ALA A 45 20.20 -6.00 0.60
N GLY A 46 18.98 -6.15 0.06
CA GLY A 46 18.55 -5.46 -1.16
C GLY A 46 18.59 -3.94 -1.04
N PHE A 47 18.11 -3.41 0.08
CA PHE A 47 18.20 -1.97 0.37
C PHE A 47 19.65 -1.46 0.39
N GLN A 48 20.55 -2.17 1.07
CA GLN A 48 21.96 -1.82 1.14
C GLN A 48 22.64 -1.89 -0.25
N ALA A 49 22.28 -2.90 -1.03
CA ALA A 49 22.76 -3.02 -2.40
C ALA A 49 22.27 -1.87 -3.29
N GLY A 50 21.00 -1.48 -3.16
CA GLY A 50 20.43 -0.31 -3.84
C GLY A 50 21.17 0.98 -3.46
N LEU A 51 21.44 1.17 -2.17
CA LEU A 51 22.19 2.31 -1.67
C LEU A 51 23.62 2.36 -2.22
N ALA A 52 24.29 1.19 -2.28
CA ALA A 52 25.62 1.07 -2.88
C ALA A 52 25.60 1.37 -4.38
N ALA A 53 24.59 0.89 -5.10
CA ALA A 53 24.40 1.18 -6.52
C ALA A 53 24.25 2.69 -6.75
N LEU A 54 23.42 3.37 -5.96
CA LEU A 54 23.26 4.84 -6.05
C LEU A 54 24.56 5.59 -5.80
N LYS A 55 25.32 5.21 -4.79
CA LYS A 55 26.61 5.85 -4.45
C LYS A 55 27.67 5.68 -5.54
N ASN A 56 27.61 4.58 -6.29
CA ASN A 56 28.59 4.27 -7.33
C ASN A 56 28.13 4.70 -8.73
N THR A 57 26.89 5.21 -8.87
CA THR A 57 26.37 5.71 -10.16
C THR A 57 26.77 7.17 -10.32
N PRO A 58 27.46 7.56 -11.41
CA PRO A 58 27.77 8.96 -11.67
C PRO A 58 26.52 9.84 -11.72
N GLU A 59 26.63 11.07 -11.20
CA GLU A 59 25.51 12.00 -11.05
C GLU A 59 24.78 12.28 -12.37
N GLU A 60 25.53 12.34 -13.47
CA GLU A 60 24.99 12.54 -14.82
C GLU A 60 23.97 11.46 -15.27
N TYR A 61 24.07 10.25 -14.72
CA TYR A 61 23.13 9.17 -15.00
C TYR A 61 21.94 9.16 -14.05
N LEU A 62 22.04 9.76 -12.87
CA LEU A 62 20.96 9.81 -11.88
C LEU A 62 19.82 10.72 -12.31
N PHE A 63 20.11 11.77 -13.09
CA PHE A 63 19.15 12.77 -13.54
C PHE A 63 18.62 12.54 -14.96
N GLN A 64 18.97 11.43 -15.62
CA GLN A 64 18.36 11.11 -16.89
C GLN A 64 16.90 10.67 -16.70
N SER A 65 15.97 11.44 -17.27
CA SER A 65 14.55 11.15 -17.21
C SER A 65 14.25 9.75 -17.74
N GLY A 66 13.60 8.94 -16.90
CA GLY A 66 13.20 7.57 -17.25
C GLY A 66 14.18 6.47 -16.85
N LEU A 67 15.28 6.77 -16.18
CA LEU A 67 16.22 5.75 -15.72
C LEU A 67 15.67 5.06 -14.45
N ALA A 68 14.90 3.99 -14.67
CA ALA A 68 14.72 3.00 -13.62
C ALA A 68 15.98 2.14 -13.58
N LEU A 69 16.82 2.29 -12.56
CA LEU A 69 17.92 1.36 -12.30
C LEU A 69 17.32 0.03 -11.86
N ASN A 70 17.26 -0.91 -12.81
CA ASN A 70 16.88 -2.30 -12.53
C ASN A 70 18.17 -3.13 -12.53
N PRO A 71 18.88 -3.20 -11.41
CA PRO A 71 20.06 -4.04 -11.32
C PRO A 71 19.68 -5.51 -11.42
N PRO A 72 20.60 -6.39 -11.82
CA PRO A 72 20.36 -7.82 -11.88
C PRO A 72 19.94 -8.35 -10.50
N ASP A 73 19.11 -9.39 -10.50
CA ASP A 73 18.69 -10.07 -9.29
C ASP A 73 19.91 -10.49 -8.47
N LEU A 74 19.98 -10.06 -7.21
CA LEU A 74 21.04 -10.46 -6.29
C LEU A 74 20.74 -11.86 -5.77
N GLN A 75 21.52 -12.84 -6.18
CA GLN A 75 21.53 -14.17 -5.58
C GLN A 75 22.37 -14.10 -4.29
N VAL A 76 21.72 -14.35 -3.15
CA VAL A 76 22.35 -14.11 -1.83
C VAL A 76 23.18 -15.30 -1.36
N SER A 77 22.91 -16.53 -1.84
CA SER A 77 23.76 -17.69 -1.60
C SER A 77 23.55 -18.76 -2.68
N GLU A 78 24.63 -19.44 -3.03
CA GLU A 78 24.57 -20.58 -3.95
C GLU A 78 23.79 -21.77 -3.38
N GLU A 79 23.73 -21.90 -2.05
CA GLU A 79 23.02 -22.97 -1.35
C GLU A 79 21.50 -22.81 -1.38
N CYS A 80 20.99 -21.58 -1.61
CA CYS A 80 19.58 -21.29 -1.67
C CYS A 80 19.16 -20.83 -3.07
N SER A 81 18.80 -21.76 -3.94
CA SER A 81 18.39 -21.49 -5.33
C SER A 81 17.14 -20.58 -5.47
N ARG A 82 16.42 -20.33 -4.38
CA ARG A 82 15.25 -19.44 -4.30
C ARG A 82 15.47 -18.18 -3.49
N CYS A 83 16.69 -17.96 -2.96
CA CYS A 83 17.04 -16.78 -2.19
C CYS A 83 17.60 -15.71 -3.11
N PHE A 84 16.75 -14.97 -3.77
CA PHE A 84 17.13 -13.81 -4.59
C PHE A 84 16.36 -12.57 -4.13
N VAL A 85 16.99 -11.43 -4.32
CA VAL A 85 16.39 -10.11 -4.01
C VAL A 85 16.23 -9.35 -5.31
N LYS A 86 15.01 -8.93 -5.58
CA LYS A 86 14.69 -7.95 -6.62
C LYS A 86 14.53 -6.59 -5.99
N TYR A 87 15.19 -5.60 -6.56
CA TYR A 87 15.00 -4.21 -6.17
C TYR A 87 15.00 -3.33 -7.40
N SER A 88 14.29 -2.24 -7.32
CA SER A 88 14.27 -1.19 -8.34
C SER A 88 14.48 0.15 -7.67
N ILE A 89 15.17 1.05 -8.35
CA ILE A 89 15.38 2.42 -7.91
C ILE A 89 14.65 3.30 -8.91
N GLN A 90 13.72 4.11 -8.43
CA GLN A 90 12.94 5.02 -9.24
C GLN A 90 13.11 6.45 -8.73
N PRO A 91 13.26 7.45 -9.60
CA PRO A 91 13.31 8.84 -9.19
C PRO A 91 11.95 9.29 -8.63
N GLU A 92 11.98 10.10 -7.59
CA GLU A 92 10.80 10.72 -7.00
C GLU A 92 10.41 12.05 -7.69
N ASP A 93 11.32 12.66 -8.45
CA ASP A 93 11.14 13.99 -9.06
C ASP A 93 10.00 14.06 -10.07
N GLY A 94 9.57 12.91 -10.61
CA GLY A 94 8.39 12.82 -11.49
C GLY A 94 7.06 12.66 -10.76
N LYS A 95 7.05 12.64 -9.42
CA LYS A 95 5.83 12.47 -8.63
C LYS A 95 5.30 13.80 -8.13
N LEU A 96 3.99 13.97 -8.23
CA LEU A 96 3.31 15.16 -7.70
C LEU A 96 3.00 14.95 -6.22
N ASN A 97 3.34 15.93 -5.40
CA ASN A 97 2.96 15.93 -3.99
C ASN A 97 1.52 16.45 -3.84
N VAL A 98 0.62 15.58 -3.43
CA VAL A 98 -0.80 15.91 -3.26
C VAL A 98 -1.04 16.99 -2.21
N ASN A 99 -0.18 17.07 -1.20
CA ASN A 99 -0.32 18.06 -0.13
C ASN A 99 -0.10 19.52 -0.59
N TYR A 100 0.46 19.72 -1.79
CA TYR A 100 0.55 21.06 -2.36
C TYR A 100 -0.76 21.57 -2.98
N LEU A 101 -1.84 20.77 -2.93
CA LEU A 101 -3.17 21.25 -3.26
C LEU A 101 -3.64 22.35 -2.31
N VAL A 102 -3.15 22.33 -1.06
CA VAL A 102 -3.39 23.37 -0.06
C VAL A 102 -2.06 24.06 0.27
N ARG A 103 -2.05 25.38 0.28
CA ARG A 103 -0.83 26.14 0.54
C ARG A 103 -0.48 26.08 2.03
N PRO A 104 0.77 25.75 2.35
CA PRO A 104 1.21 25.76 3.75
C PRO A 104 1.07 27.17 4.35
N GLY A 105 0.38 27.29 5.46
CA GLY A 105 0.32 28.49 6.30
C GLY A 105 -0.88 29.41 6.10
N ASP A 106 -1.62 29.34 4.99
CA ASP A 106 -2.85 30.11 4.79
C ASP A 106 -4.12 29.27 4.57
N ASP A 107 -3.97 27.95 4.60
CA ASP A 107 -5.06 26.98 4.47
C ASP A 107 -5.96 27.23 3.24
N MET A 108 -5.37 27.72 2.15
CA MET A 108 -6.07 28.07 0.93
C MET A 108 -5.65 27.13 -0.21
N PRO A 109 -6.60 26.76 -1.09
CA PRO A 109 -6.29 25.97 -2.27
C PRO A 109 -5.26 26.65 -3.18
N ASP A 110 -4.24 25.88 -3.62
CA ASP A 110 -3.32 26.36 -4.64
C ASP A 110 -3.89 26.17 -6.04
N GLY A 111 -4.21 27.27 -6.72
CA GLY A 111 -4.82 27.22 -8.05
C GLY A 111 -3.95 26.55 -9.11
N THR A 112 -2.62 26.62 -8.99
CA THR A 112 -1.69 26.01 -9.94
C THR A 112 -1.71 24.49 -9.77
N TYR A 113 -1.55 24.01 -8.54
CA TYR A 113 -1.60 22.57 -8.24
C TYR A 113 -2.99 22.00 -8.51
N ARG A 114 -4.07 22.69 -8.17
CA ARG A 114 -5.44 22.29 -8.53
C ARG A 114 -5.57 22.04 -10.03
N ASN A 115 -5.11 22.98 -10.87
CA ASN A 115 -5.15 22.80 -12.33
C ASN A 115 -4.30 21.61 -12.82
N ILE A 116 -3.13 21.39 -12.23
CA ILE A 116 -2.27 20.25 -12.56
C ILE A 116 -2.99 18.92 -12.23
N PHE A 117 -3.54 18.81 -11.01
CA PHE A 117 -4.28 17.61 -10.60
C PHE A 117 -5.56 17.40 -11.40
N GLN A 118 -6.29 18.43 -11.75
CA GLN A 118 -7.47 18.33 -12.62
C GLN A 118 -7.11 17.79 -14.00
N ARG A 119 -6.01 18.26 -14.61
CA ARG A 119 -5.52 17.72 -15.89
C ARG A 119 -5.08 16.25 -15.77
N LEU A 120 -4.37 15.92 -14.69
CA LEU A 120 -3.94 14.56 -14.40
C LEU A 120 -5.15 13.62 -14.27
N PHE A 121 -6.14 14.00 -13.44
CA PHE A 121 -7.33 13.20 -13.21
C PHE A 121 -8.17 13.04 -14.49
N ALA A 122 -8.31 14.10 -15.27
CA ALA A 122 -8.98 14.04 -16.57
C ALA A 122 -8.29 13.05 -17.52
N GLN A 123 -6.97 12.99 -17.54
CA GLN A 123 -6.21 12.06 -18.38
C GLN A 123 -6.44 10.59 -18.00
N PHE A 124 -6.64 10.33 -16.69
CA PHE A 124 -6.97 8.99 -16.19
C PHE A 124 -8.47 8.70 -16.09
N GLY A 125 -9.32 9.64 -16.53
CA GLY A 125 -10.78 9.49 -16.45
C GLY A 125 -11.34 9.52 -15.03
N ILE A 126 -10.60 10.10 -14.07
CA ILE A 126 -11.04 10.31 -12.69
C ILE A 126 -11.90 11.58 -12.63
N SER A 127 -12.98 11.58 -11.83
CA SER A 127 -13.81 12.76 -11.66
C SER A 127 -13.00 13.95 -11.11
N LEU A 128 -13.22 15.13 -11.68
CA LEU A 128 -12.57 16.35 -11.22
C LEU A 128 -13.01 16.75 -9.80
N ASP A 129 -14.21 16.32 -9.38
CA ASP A 129 -14.74 16.53 -8.02
C ASP A 129 -13.83 15.87 -6.94
N ALA A 130 -13.08 14.83 -7.33
CA ALA A 130 -12.15 14.20 -6.43
C ALA A 130 -10.96 15.11 -6.06
N VAL A 131 -10.62 16.09 -6.91
CA VAL A 131 -9.60 17.11 -6.59
C VAL A 131 -10.11 18.05 -5.49
N ASP A 132 -11.36 18.47 -5.59
CA ASP A 132 -12.01 19.32 -4.57
C ASP A 132 -12.10 18.54 -3.24
N SER A 133 -12.48 17.26 -3.30
CA SER A 133 -12.52 16.39 -2.12
C SER A 133 -11.14 16.13 -1.49
N LEU A 134 -10.05 16.14 -2.28
CA LEU A 134 -8.69 16.07 -1.75
C LEU A 134 -8.28 17.36 -1.04
N ILE A 135 -8.74 18.51 -1.54
CA ILE A 135 -8.49 19.81 -0.89
C ILE A 135 -9.17 19.80 0.48
N ASP A 136 -10.48 19.49 0.54
CA ASP A 136 -11.25 19.42 1.80
C ASP A 136 -10.66 18.37 2.78
N TRP A 137 -10.04 17.29 2.27
CA TRP A 137 -9.38 16.30 3.13
C TRP A 137 -8.11 16.83 3.80
N ILE A 138 -7.41 17.77 3.14
CA ILE A 138 -6.11 18.26 3.53
C ILE A 138 -6.22 19.56 4.36
N ASP A 139 -7.16 20.45 4.01
CA ASP A 139 -7.29 21.72 4.70
C ASP A 139 -7.84 21.56 6.14
N GLU A 140 -7.63 22.57 6.98
CA GLU A 140 -8.01 22.51 8.39
C GLU A 140 -9.44 23.05 8.64
N ASN A 141 -10.02 23.70 7.64
CA ASN A 141 -11.34 24.28 7.76
C ASN A 141 -12.45 23.27 7.45
N ASN A 142 -13.73 23.64 7.57
CA ASN A 142 -14.89 22.79 7.27
C ASN A 142 -15.77 23.41 6.17
N ASN A 143 -15.19 24.23 5.29
CA ASN A 143 -15.89 24.84 4.17
C ASN A 143 -15.65 24.02 2.92
N THR A 144 -16.69 23.40 2.39
CA THR A 144 -16.60 22.53 1.21
C THR A 144 -16.10 23.32 -0.01
N GLU A 145 -15.01 22.91 -0.60
CA GLU A 145 -14.51 23.41 -1.88
C GLU A 145 -15.29 22.79 -3.04
N GLY A 146 -15.88 23.61 -3.87
CA GLY A 146 -16.58 23.19 -5.10
C GLY A 146 -17.54 22.03 -4.91
N GLN A 147 -17.21 20.84 -5.43
CA GLN A 147 -17.97 19.60 -5.29
C GLN A 147 -17.29 18.60 -4.32
N GLY A 148 -16.49 19.11 -3.41
CA GLY A 148 -15.76 18.35 -2.43
C GLY A 148 -16.62 17.67 -1.35
N ALA A 149 -16.01 17.33 -0.22
CA ALA A 149 -16.72 16.67 0.87
C ALA A 149 -16.02 16.93 2.21
N GLU A 150 -16.81 17.36 3.17
CA GLU A 150 -16.42 17.65 4.54
C GLU A 150 -16.93 16.60 5.54
N ALA A 151 -16.71 16.82 6.84
CA ALA A 151 -17.06 15.92 7.92
C ALA A 151 -18.48 15.36 7.81
N SER A 152 -19.46 16.19 7.47
CA SER A 152 -20.86 15.79 7.33
C SER A 152 -21.09 14.70 6.28
N TYR A 153 -20.30 14.68 5.21
CA TYR A 153 -20.34 13.62 4.20
C TYR A 153 -19.77 12.31 4.76
N TYR A 154 -18.58 12.37 5.36
CA TYR A 154 -17.85 11.17 5.80
C TYR A 154 -18.49 10.48 7.01
N GLU A 155 -19.11 11.24 7.92
CA GLU A 155 -19.83 10.72 9.07
C GLU A 155 -21.10 9.94 8.68
N ASN A 156 -21.70 10.27 7.53
CA ASN A 156 -22.88 9.59 7.00
C ASN A 156 -22.56 8.31 6.20
N LEU A 157 -21.27 7.99 5.98
CA LEU A 157 -20.87 6.75 5.32
C LEU A 157 -21.11 5.51 6.20
N LYS A 158 -21.14 4.34 5.59
CA LYS A 158 -21.31 3.05 6.29
C LYS A 158 -20.16 2.10 5.91
N PRO A 159 -19.18 1.84 6.78
CA PRO A 159 -18.99 2.47 8.10
C PRO A 159 -18.64 3.97 8.01
N PRO A 160 -18.90 4.76 9.07
CA PRO A 160 -18.53 6.17 9.10
C PRO A 160 -17.01 6.33 9.09
N VAL A 161 -16.55 7.38 8.43
CA VAL A 161 -15.12 7.76 8.34
C VAL A 161 -14.96 9.13 8.99
N THR A 162 -13.92 9.30 9.77
CA THR A 162 -13.55 10.61 10.30
C THR A 162 -12.63 11.30 9.30
N ILE A 163 -13.02 12.48 8.81
CA ILE A 163 -12.16 13.29 7.98
C ILE A 163 -10.94 13.75 8.78
N LYS A 164 -9.81 13.85 8.12
CA LYS A 164 -8.54 14.13 8.82
C LYS A 164 -8.25 15.60 8.98
N ASN A 165 -8.65 16.44 8.02
CA ASN A 165 -8.34 17.88 7.94
C ASN A 165 -6.85 18.14 8.21
N SER A 166 -5.99 17.40 7.54
CA SER A 166 -4.54 17.55 7.64
C SER A 166 -3.81 16.81 6.52
N LEU A 167 -2.51 17.03 6.42
CA LEU A 167 -1.64 16.46 5.39
C LEU A 167 -1.83 14.94 5.22
N ILE A 168 -1.84 14.48 3.99
CA ILE A 168 -1.85 13.07 3.62
C ILE A 168 -0.45 12.48 3.80
N PHE A 169 -0.32 11.43 4.61
CA PHE A 169 0.96 10.76 4.86
C PHE A 169 1.20 9.54 3.96
N SER A 170 0.15 8.98 3.38
CA SER A 170 0.25 7.78 2.53
C SER A 170 -0.74 7.86 1.38
N VAL A 171 -0.32 7.42 0.20
CA VAL A 171 -1.20 7.29 -0.96
C VAL A 171 -2.41 6.40 -0.66
N SER A 172 -2.25 5.40 0.21
CA SER A 172 -3.37 4.53 0.62
C SER A 172 -4.50 5.26 1.36
N GLU A 173 -4.19 6.38 2.02
CA GLU A 173 -5.17 7.24 2.69
C GLU A 173 -6.11 7.91 1.68
N MET A 174 -5.61 8.23 0.49
CA MET A 174 -6.42 8.81 -0.58
C MET A 174 -7.61 7.91 -0.99
N ALA A 175 -7.54 6.59 -0.72
CA ALA A 175 -8.66 5.69 -0.98
C ALA A 175 -9.91 5.94 -0.10
N LEU A 176 -9.76 6.74 0.96
CA LEU A 176 -10.87 7.17 1.83
C LEU A 176 -11.56 8.44 1.32
N VAL A 177 -10.91 9.17 0.41
CA VAL A 177 -11.40 10.45 -0.12
C VAL A 177 -12.53 10.20 -1.11
N LYS A 178 -13.59 10.99 -1.02
CA LYS A 178 -14.73 10.94 -1.95
C LYS A 178 -14.26 11.02 -3.40
N GLY A 179 -14.75 10.12 -4.23
CA GLY A 179 -14.39 10.02 -5.65
C GLY A 179 -13.12 9.23 -5.94
N LEU A 180 -12.39 8.78 -4.92
CA LEU A 180 -11.23 7.91 -5.05
C LEU A 180 -11.51 6.52 -4.46
N SER A 181 -10.79 5.51 -4.94
CA SER A 181 -10.87 4.14 -4.44
C SER A 181 -9.53 3.43 -4.59
N ARG A 182 -9.36 2.29 -3.89
CA ARG A 182 -8.16 1.46 -4.05
C ARG A 182 -7.95 1.00 -5.49
N ALA A 183 -9.03 0.70 -6.20
CA ALA A 183 -8.95 0.30 -7.61
C ALA A 183 -8.35 1.41 -8.48
N ILE A 184 -8.80 2.66 -8.28
CA ILE A 184 -8.25 3.82 -9.00
C ILE A 184 -6.77 4.02 -8.70
N LEU A 185 -6.35 3.85 -7.44
CA LEU A 185 -4.99 4.16 -7.01
C LEU A 185 -3.98 3.07 -7.34
N TYR A 186 -4.39 1.80 -7.37
CA TYR A 186 -3.45 0.67 -7.42
C TYR A 186 -3.69 -0.30 -8.57
N ASP A 187 -4.82 -0.23 -9.27
CA ASP A 187 -5.10 -1.13 -10.39
C ASP A 187 -4.63 -0.50 -11.71
N SER A 188 -3.38 -0.77 -12.06
CA SER A 188 -2.80 -0.34 -13.34
C SER A 188 -3.48 -0.96 -14.56
N LYS A 189 -4.41 -1.90 -14.37
CA LYS A 189 -5.22 -2.57 -15.39
C LYS A 189 -6.69 -2.17 -15.34
N ALA A 190 -7.05 -1.20 -14.49
CA ALA A 190 -8.42 -0.70 -14.47
C ALA A 190 -8.75 -0.18 -15.88
N PRO A 191 -9.71 -0.81 -16.58
CA PRO A 191 -10.10 -0.34 -17.91
C PRO A 191 -10.73 1.05 -17.78
N PRO A 192 -10.78 1.85 -18.87
CA PRO A 192 -11.46 3.15 -18.88
C PRO A 192 -12.91 3.11 -18.40
N ASP A 193 -13.49 1.92 -18.27
CA ASP A 193 -14.87 1.66 -17.83
C ASP A 193 -15.05 1.47 -16.30
N TRP A 194 -14.03 1.72 -15.47
CA TRP A 194 -14.15 1.61 -14.01
C TRP A 194 -15.31 2.45 -13.43
N GLN A 195 -15.74 3.52 -14.11
CA GLN A 195 -16.91 4.31 -13.75
C GLN A 195 -18.22 3.51 -13.79
N LYS A 196 -18.31 2.46 -14.62
CA LYS A 196 -19.48 1.59 -14.69
C LYS A 196 -19.55 0.64 -13.48
N GLN A 197 -18.40 0.15 -13.03
CA GLN A 197 -18.33 -0.76 -11.87
C GLN A 197 -18.67 -0.06 -10.54
N GLN A 198 -18.36 1.22 -10.39
CA GLN A 198 -18.75 1.96 -9.18
C GLN A 198 -20.27 2.18 -9.08
N ARG A 199 -20.99 2.26 -10.22
CA ARG A 199 -22.45 2.39 -10.21
C ARG A 199 -23.19 1.09 -9.88
N GLU A 200 -22.54 -0.05 -10.08
CA GLU A 200 -23.12 -1.38 -9.78
C GLU A 200 -22.89 -1.80 -8.32
N LEU A 201 -22.00 -1.10 -7.60
CA LEU A 201 -21.66 -1.36 -6.20
C LEU A 201 -22.27 -0.33 -5.22
N ALA A 202 -22.95 0.68 -5.72
CA ALA A 202 -23.69 1.69 -4.95
C ALA A 202 -25.19 1.44 -4.98
#